data_612f6307670a171de16da1e663061d6f
#
_entry.id   612f6307670a171de16da1e663061d6f
#
_cell.length_a   1.000
_cell.length_b   1.000
_cell.length_c   1.000
_cell.angle_alpha   90.00
_cell.angle_beta   90.00
_cell.angle_gamma   90.00
#
_symmetry.space_group_name_H-M   'P 1'
#
loop_
_entity.id
_entity.type
_entity.pdbx_description
1 polymer ?
#
loop_
_entity_poly.entity_id
_entity_poly.type
_entity_poly.pdbx_seq_one_letter_code
_entity_poly.pdbx_strand_id
1 'polypeptide(L)'
;MKRVFLFILTLGSLFMVPYAAMADETVTVTATSSDISENLDLKTVATLFGQAKDLEQFEALLNTPDSAFSNLDLNGDGEVDYLRVIETADDNRHLVVIQAVLAKDIYQDVASIFVEKDANNQVTVQVIGDEYIYGADYIIEPVYIYQPVIYDWFWGPSWV
;
A
#
# COMPACT_ATOMS: atom_id res chain seq x y z
N MET A 1 1.58 84.61 -15.10
CA MET A 1 1.02 83.68 -14.05
C MET A 1 1.25 82.24 -14.50
N LYS A 2 2.32 81.60 -14.02
CA LYS A 2 2.65 80.24 -14.35
C LYS A 2 2.18 79.31 -13.22
N ARG A 3 1.24 78.44 -13.50
CA ARG A 3 0.76 77.42 -12.55
C ARG A 3 1.69 76.22 -12.66
N VAL A 4 2.40 75.93 -11.57
CA VAL A 4 3.21 74.71 -11.42
C VAL A 4 2.30 73.62 -10.90
N PHE A 5 2.11 72.54 -11.66
CA PHE A 5 1.44 71.33 -11.23
C PHE A 5 2.48 70.42 -10.56
N LEU A 6 2.30 70.21 -9.25
CA LEU A 6 3.11 69.24 -8.51
C LEU A 6 2.49 67.84 -8.64
N PHE A 7 3.17 66.96 -9.37
CA PHE A 7 2.81 65.51 -9.44
C PHE A 7 3.34 64.81 -8.18
N ILE A 8 2.44 64.35 -7.32
CA ILE A 8 2.79 63.49 -6.20
C ILE A 8 2.79 62.06 -6.74
N LEU A 9 4.00 61.45 -6.86
CA LEU A 9 4.19 60.08 -7.22
C LEU A 9 4.03 59.20 -5.94
N THR A 10 2.88 58.60 -5.77
CA THR A 10 2.68 57.60 -4.71
C THR A 10 3.34 56.29 -5.08
N LEU A 11 4.44 55.99 -4.40
CA LEU A 11 5.17 54.71 -4.56
C LEU A 11 4.39 53.61 -3.79
N GLY A 12 3.57 52.89 -4.54
CA GLY A 12 2.90 51.68 -4.01
C GLY A 12 3.92 50.59 -3.77
N SER A 13 4.24 50.30 -2.52
CA SER A 13 5.04 49.15 -2.15
C SER A 13 4.21 47.88 -2.34
N LEU A 14 4.54 47.14 -3.42
CA LEU A 14 4.00 45.79 -3.67
C LEU A 14 4.62 44.83 -2.67
N PHE A 15 3.88 44.46 -1.64
CA PHE A 15 4.27 43.36 -0.76
C PHE A 15 4.20 42.06 -1.56
N MET A 16 5.34 41.59 -2.06
CA MET A 16 5.51 40.21 -2.51
C MET A 16 5.47 39.32 -1.27
N VAL A 17 4.35 38.63 -1.05
CA VAL A 17 4.28 37.50 -0.14
C VAL A 17 5.09 36.38 -0.80
N PRO A 18 6.14 35.83 -0.17
CA PRO A 18 6.81 34.66 -0.72
C PRO A 18 5.83 33.49 -0.67
N TYR A 19 5.41 33.01 -1.84
CA TYR A 19 4.75 31.74 -1.96
C TYR A 19 5.80 30.69 -1.55
N ALA A 20 5.69 30.17 -0.33
CA ALA A 20 6.46 29.02 0.07
C ALA A 20 6.01 27.87 -0.85
N ALA A 21 6.82 27.53 -1.81
CA ALA A 21 6.68 26.30 -2.55
C ALA A 21 6.74 25.18 -1.52
N MET A 22 5.60 24.52 -1.28
CA MET A 22 5.60 23.24 -0.61
C MET A 22 6.45 22.32 -1.50
N ALA A 23 7.61 21.95 -1.01
CA ALA A 23 8.40 20.91 -1.64
C ALA A 23 7.53 19.66 -1.61
N ASP A 24 7.14 19.19 -2.79
CA ASP A 24 6.54 17.88 -2.98
C ASP A 24 7.62 16.88 -2.54
N GLU A 25 7.37 16.16 -1.45
CA GLU A 25 8.32 15.23 -0.88
C GLU A 25 8.37 14.01 -1.81
N THR A 26 9.31 14.04 -2.74
CA THR A 26 9.50 12.96 -3.71
C THR A 26 10.25 11.84 -3.01
N VAL A 27 9.52 10.86 -2.47
CA VAL A 27 10.12 9.62 -1.97
C VAL A 27 10.61 8.80 -3.16
N THR A 28 11.91 8.54 -3.19
CA THR A 28 12.51 7.72 -4.24
C THR A 28 12.48 6.27 -3.78
N VAL A 29 11.63 5.45 -4.40
CA VAL A 29 11.62 4.00 -4.19
C VAL A 29 12.82 3.40 -4.92
N THR A 30 13.74 2.81 -4.18
CA THR A 30 14.91 2.13 -4.74
C THR A 30 14.65 0.63 -4.69
N ALA A 31 13.97 0.09 -5.73
CA ALA A 31 13.79 -1.34 -5.87
C ALA A 31 14.94 -1.95 -6.67
N THR A 32 15.69 -2.85 -6.05
CA THR A 32 16.50 -3.84 -6.76
C THR A 32 15.82 -5.18 -6.57
N SER A 33 15.30 -5.73 -7.65
CA SER A 33 14.36 -6.85 -7.69
C SER A 33 14.80 -8.14 -6.96
N SER A 34 16.09 -8.33 -6.70
CA SER A 34 16.60 -9.50 -5.96
C SER A 34 16.56 -9.35 -4.45
N ASP A 35 16.77 -8.12 -3.93
CA ASP A 35 16.86 -7.91 -2.49
C ASP A 35 15.50 -7.82 -1.83
N ILE A 36 14.47 -7.38 -2.56
CA ILE A 36 13.14 -7.13 -2.02
C ILE A 36 12.32 -8.42 -1.95
N SER A 37 12.42 -9.31 -2.95
CA SER A 37 11.77 -10.62 -2.89
C SER A 37 12.32 -11.52 -1.77
N GLU A 38 13.54 -11.25 -1.30
CA GLU A 38 14.13 -11.89 -0.11
C GLU A 38 13.62 -11.24 1.20
N ASN A 39 13.18 -9.98 1.15
CA ASN A 39 12.75 -9.22 2.32
C ASN A 39 11.26 -9.37 2.68
N LEU A 40 10.43 -9.82 1.74
CA LEU A 40 9.05 -10.23 2.01
C LEU A 40 8.71 -11.47 1.17
N ASP A 41 8.71 -12.64 1.81
CA ASP A 41 8.35 -13.89 1.15
C ASP A 41 6.83 -14.01 0.96
N LEU A 42 6.37 -14.02 -0.29
CA LEU A 42 4.94 -14.14 -0.63
C LEU A 42 4.31 -15.48 -0.23
N LYS A 43 5.10 -16.55 -0.02
CA LYS A 43 4.58 -17.79 0.56
C LYS A 43 4.21 -17.62 2.01
N THR A 44 5.01 -16.84 2.73
CA THR A 44 4.70 -16.44 4.11
C THR A 44 3.47 -15.55 4.15
N VAL A 45 3.36 -14.57 3.24
CA VAL A 45 2.14 -13.74 3.09
C VAL A 45 0.90 -14.61 2.90
N ALA A 46 0.95 -15.59 1.98
CA ALA A 46 -0.15 -16.53 1.75
C ALA A 46 -0.49 -17.34 3.00
N THR A 47 0.52 -17.75 3.77
CA THR A 47 0.33 -18.50 5.03
C THR A 47 -0.37 -17.62 6.08
N LEU A 48 0.08 -16.38 6.28
CA LEU A 48 -0.52 -15.44 7.22
C LEU A 48 -1.97 -15.10 6.84
N PHE A 49 -2.23 -14.93 5.53
CA PHE A 49 -3.58 -14.74 5.03
C PHE A 49 -4.50 -15.90 5.40
N GLY A 50 -4.03 -17.14 5.23
CA GLY A 50 -4.80 -18.34 5.60
C GLY A 50 -5.02 -18.51 7.11
N GLN A 51 -4.21 -17.88 7.96
CA GLN A 51 -4.31 -17.91 9.44
C GLN A 51 -5.20 -16.80 10.00
N ALA A 52 -5.37 -15.71 9.24
CA ALA A 52 -6.17 -14.57 9.68
C ALA A 52 -7.66 -14.90 9.71
N LYS A 53 -8.40 -14.26 10.61
CA LYS A 53 -9.87 -14.33 10.68
C LYS A 53 -10.55 -13.23 9.88
N ASP A 54 -9.85 -12.11 9.68
CA ASP A 54 -10.29 -10.90 8.98
C ASP A 54 -9.07 -10.12 8.45
N LEU A 55 -9.29 -9.06 7.68
CA LEU A 55 -8.21 -8.25 7.12
C LEU A 55 -7.47 -7.41 8.16
N GLU A 56 -8.12 -7.02 9.25
CA GLU A 56 -7.46 -6.30 10.34
C GLU A 56 -6.43 -7.20 11.04
N GLN A 57 -6.79 -8.45 11.31
CA GLN A 57 -5.85 -9.43 11.84
C GLN A 57 -4.75 -9.76 10.84
N PHE A 58 -5.08 -9.86 9.55
CA PHE A 58 -4.07 -10.10 8.52
C PHE A 58 -3.03 -8.96 8.49
N GLU A 59 -3.47 -7.71 8.49
CA GLU A 59 -2.58 -6.54 8.56
C GLU A 59 -1.73 -6.57 9.84
N ALA A 60 -2.32 -6.89 10.98
CA ALA A 60 -1.59 -7.01 12.24
C ALA A 60 -0.51 -8.11 12.19
N LEU A 61 -0.80 -9.25 11.55
CA LEU A 61 0.17 -10.34 11.36
C LEU A 61 1.33 -9.92 10.46
N LEU A 62 1.06 -9.19 9.36
CA LEU A 62 2.10 -8.66 8.47
C LEU A 62 3.06 -7.71 9.19
N ASN A 63 2.58 -6.96 10.18
CA ASN A 63 3.33 -5.96 10.93
C ASN A 63 3.74 -6.43 12.34
N THR A 64 3.78 -7.75 12.58
CA THR A 64 4.22 -8.29 13.88
C THR A 64 5.67 -7.87 14.13
N PRO A 65 5.98 -7.17 15.24
CA PRO A 65 7.33 -6.77 15.58
C PRO A 65 8.26 -7.99 15.70
N ASP A 66 9.51 -7.79 15.30
CA ASP A 66 10.57 -8.83 15.32
C ASP A 66 10.24 -10.09 14.50
N SER A 67 9.26 -9.99 13.60
CA SER A 67 8.99 -11.05 12.65
C SER A 67 10.08 -11.11 11.59
N ALA A 68 10.67 -12.29 11.38
CA ALA A 68 11.72 -12.46 10.39
C ALA A 68 11.19 -12.50 8.93
N PHE A 69 9.91 -12.23 8.70
CA PHE A 69 9.29 -12.39 7.38
C PHE A 69 9.03 -11.09 6.61
N SER A 70 9.18 -9.93 7.24
CA SER A 70 9.23 -8.64 6.54
C SER A 70 10.40 -7.81 7.04
N ASN A 71 11.30 -7.50 6.12
CA ASN A 71 12.41 -6.57 6.32
C ASN A 71 12.39 -5.51 5.20
N LEU A 72 11.20 -5.21 4.67
CA LEU A 72 11.06 -4.22 3.61
C LEU A 72 11.42 -2.83 4.15
N ASP A 73 12.30 -2.16 3.44
CA ASP A 73 12.68 -0.75 3.63
C ASP A 73 12.81 -0.16 2.22
N LEU A 74 11.67 0.25 1.64
CA LEU A 74 11.61 0.74 0.26
C LEU A 74 11.97 2.21 0.15
N ASN A 75 11.85 2.97 1.23
CA ASN A 75 12.21 4.39 1.27
C ASN A 75 13.68 4.59 1.66
N GLY A 76 14.37 3.57 2.19
CA GLY A 76 15.79 3.59 2.55
C GLY A 76 16.10 4.38 3.82
N ASP A 77 15.16 4.48 4.76
CA ASP A 77 15.34 5.20 6.02
C ASP A 77 15.97 4.34 7.13
N GLY A 78 16.12 3.04 6.91
CA GLY A 78 16.70 2.08 7.83
C GLY A 78 15.68 1.48 8.81
N GLU A 79 14.40 1.78 8.66
CA GLU A 79 13.31 1.18 9.41
C GLU A 79 12.48 0.29 8.47
N VAL A 80 11.81 -0.73 9.04
CA VAL A 80 10.93 -1.59 8.25
C VAL A 80 9.64 -0.84 7.94
N ASP A 81 9.27 -0.78 6.66
CA ASP A 81 8.04 -0.14 6.22
C ASP A 81 6.80 -0.84 6.79
N TYR A 82 5.83 -0.06 7.28
CA TYR A 82 4.54 -0.58 7.68
C TYR A 82 3.75 -1.04 6.45
N LEU A 83 3.18 -2.23 6.51
CA LEU A 83 2.35 -2.81 5.44
C LEU A 83 0.87 -2.62 5.78
N ARG A 84 0.19 -1.76 5.05
CA ARG A 84 -1.27 -1.61 5.16
C ARG A 84 -1.99 -2.51 4.17
N VAL A 85 -3.22 -2.88 4.53
CA VAL A 85 -4.08 -3.74 3.73
C VAL A 85 -5.33 -2.99 3.32
N ILE A 86 -5.63 -2.99 2.02
CA ILE A 86 -6.87 -2.42 1.49
C ILE A 86 -7.61 -3.45 0.63
N GLU A 87 -8.93 -3.37 0.59
CA GLU A 87 -9.77 -4.30 -0.16
C GLU A 87 -10.67 -3.57 -1.15
N THR A 88 -10.85 -4.22 -2.29
CA THR A 88 -11.93 -3.93 -3.23
C THR A 88 -12.68 -5.22 -3.54
N ALA A 89 -14.00 -5.19 -3.40
CA ALA A 89 -14.87 -6.35 -3.62
C ALA A 89 -15.82 -6.12 -4.79
N ASP A 90 -16.09 -7.19 -5.53
CA ASP A 90 -17.08 -7.25 -6.61
C ASP A 90 -17.74 -8.63 -6.58
N ASP A 91 -18.97 -8.70 -6.04
CA ASP A 91 -19.80 -9.91 -5.86
C ASP A 91 -19.04 -11.09 -5.21
N ASN A 92 -18.47 -11.97 -6.03
CA ASN A 92 -17.77 -13.17 -5.62
C ASN A 92 -16.22 -13.05 -5.70
N ARG A 93 -15.72 -11.83 -5.91
CA ARG A 93 -14.30 -11.54 -6.07
C ARG A 93 -13.86 -10.49 -5.06
N HIS A 94 -12.71 -10.74 -4.47
CA HIS A 94 -12.05 -9.80 -3.55
C HIS A 94 -10.61 -9.60 -4.01
N LEU A 95 -10.21 -8.35 -4.15
CA LEU A 95 -8.84 -7.95 -4.38
C LEU A 95 -8.32 -7.28 -3.12
N VAL A 96 -7.40 -7.92 -2.46
CA VAL A 96 -6.73 -7.41 -1.26
C VAL A 96 -5.34 -6.92 -1.67
N VAL A 97 -5.08 -5.63 -1.56
CA VAL A 97 -3.79 -5.03 -1.91
C VAL A 97 -2.99 -4.76 -0.64
N ILE A 98 -1.73 -5.18 -0.64
CA ILE A 98 -0.76 -4.91 0.41
C ILE A 98 0.13 -3.77 -0.07
N GLN A 99 0.19 -2.68 0.70
CA GLN A 99 0.95 -1.49 0.38
C GLN A 99 1.94 -1.16 1.48
N ALA A 100 3.19 -0.90 1.11
CA ALA A 100 4.16 -0.28 2.00
C ALA A 100 3.83 1.21 2.20
N VAL A 101 3.88 1.67 3.44
CA VAL A 101 3.69 3.08 3.80
C VAL A 101 5.05 3.75 3.85
N LEU A 102 5.39 4.50 2.82
CA LEU A 102 6.72 5.09 2.66
C LEU A 102 6.85 6.46 3.35
N ALA A 103 5.74 7.20 3.41
CA ALA A 103 5.63 8.48 4.08
C ALA A 103 4.15 8.82 4.25
N LYS A 104 3.84 9.99 4.83
CA LYS A 104 2.46 10.46 4.94
C LYS A 104 1.84 10.56 3.54
N ASP A 105 0.74 9.83 3.34
CA ASP A 105 -0.03 9.77 2.08
C ASP A 105 0.77 9.26 0.86
N ILE A 106 1.92 8.60 1.07
CA ILE A 106 2.74 7.99 0.02
C ILE A 106 2.81 6.48 0.26
N TYR A 107 2.38 5.72 -0.74
CA TYR A 107 2.23 4.26 -0.65
C TYR A 107 2.80 3.61 -1.90
N GLN A 108 3.34 2.40 -1.73
CA GLN A 108 3.80 1.54 -2.81
C GLN A 108 3.10 0.19 -2.73
N ASP A 109 2.45 -0.23 -3.81
CA ASP A 109 1.92 -1.59 -3.90
C ASP A 109 3.07 -2.60 -3.84
N VAL A 110 2.94 -3.58 -2.96
CA VAL A 110 3.95 -4.64 -2.78
C VAL A 110 3.45 -5.95 -3.37
N ALA A 111 2.22 -6.30 -3.04
CA ALA A 111 1.58 -7.50 -3.55
C ALA A 111 0.05 -7.35 -3.51
N SER A 112 -0.63 -8.21 -4.23
CA SER A 112 -2.07 -8.33 -4.16
C SER A 112 -2.49 -9.78 -3.95
N ILE A 113 -3.61 -9.99 -3.25
CA ILE A 113 -4.24 -11.29 -3.07
C ILE A 113 -5.59 -11.25 -3.78
N PHE A 114 -5.71 -12.05 -4.82
CA PHE A 114 -6.96 -12.23 -5.53
C PHE A 114 -7.68 -13.45 -4.98
N VAL A 115 -8.90 -13.26 -4.52
CA VAL A 115 -9.74 -14.31 -3.93
C VAL A 115 -11.05 -14.37 -4.72
N GLU A 116 -11.34 -15.53 -5.29
CA GLU A 116 -12.56 -15.73 -6.08
C GLU A 116 -13.30 -16.98 -5.61
N LYS A 117 -14.61 -16.86 -5.47
CA LYS A 117 -15.51 -17.98 -5.20
C LYS A 117 -16.32 -18.32 -6.46
N ASP A 118 -16.18 -19.53 -6.95
CA ASP A 118 -16.90 -20.00 -8.14
C ASP A 118 -18.38 -20.37 -7.85
N ALA A 119 -19.10 -20.72 -8.91
CA ALA A 119 -20.51 -21.13 -8.80
C ALA A 119 -20.74 -22.42 -7.98
N ASN A 120 -19.69 -23.20 -7.72
CA ASN A 120 -19.73 -24.42 -6.89
C ASN A 120 -19.30 -24.13 -5.43
N ASN A 121 -19.13 -22.84 -5.06
CA ASN A 121 -18.59 -22.39 -3.78
C ASN A 121 -17.12 -22.82 -3.54
N GLN A 122 -16.36 -23.11 -4.56
CA GLN A 122 -14.93 -23.34 -4.44
C GLN A 122 -14.21 -22.01 -4.45
N VAL A 123 -13.29 -21.83 -3.51
CA VAL A 123 -12.50 -20.62 -3.37
C VAL A 123 -11.11 -20.85 -3.92
N THR A 124 -10.68 -19.99 -4.82
CA THR A 124 -9.30 -19.90 -5.31
C THR A 124 -8.64 -18.66 -4.76
N VAL A 125 -7.36 -18.77 -4.43
CA VAL A 125 -6.53 -17.66 -3.94
C VAL A 125 -5.27 -17.61 -4.77
N GLN A 126 -4.91 -16.40 -5.22
CA GLN A 126 -3.63 -16.13 -5.86
C GLN A 126 -2.97 -14.95 -5.14
N VAL A 127 -1.73 -15.12 -4.73
CA VAL A 127 -0.90 -14.03 -4.21
C VAL A 127 0.05 -13.60 -5.33
N ILE A 128 -0.10 -12.36 -5.76
CA ILE A 128 0.57 -11.80 -6.94
C ILE A 128 1.52 -10.71 -6.44
N GLY A 129 2.80 -10.87 -6.69
CA GLY A 129 3.81 -9.85 -6.38
C GLY A 129 3.69 -8.66 -7.34
N ASP A 130 3.95 -7.47 -6.83
CA ASP A 130 4.07 -6.28 -7.67
C ASP A 130 5.21 -6.49 -8.70
N GLU A 131 4.95 -6.17 -9.96
CA GLU A 131 5.88 -6.44 -11.05
C GLU A 131 7.20 -5.69 -10.90
N TYR A 132 7.14 -4.48 -10.36
CA TYR A 132 8.33 -3.66 -10.13
C TYR A 132 9.24 -4.24 -9.05
N ILE A 133 8.65 -4.92 -8.05
CA ILE A 133 9.36 -5.48 -6.89
C ILE A 133 9.81 -6.91 -7.16
N TYR A 134 8.91 -7.76 -7.65
CA TYR A 134 9.13 -9.20 -7.79
C TYR A 134 9.45 -9.65 -9.22
N GLY A 135 9.32 -8.76 -10.19
CA GLY A 135 9.36 -9.11 -11.61
C GLY A 135 8.02 -9.63 -12.13
N ALA A 136 7.94 -9.78 -13.45
CA ALA A 136 6.72 -10.22 -14.11
C ALA A 136 6.33 -11.65 -13.70
N ASP A 137 5.02 -11.88 -13.60
CA ASP A 137 4.43 -13.22 -13.39
C ASP A 137 4.84 -13.92 -12.08
N TYR A 138 5.18 -13.15 -11.03
CA TYR A 138 5.45 -13.74 -9.72
C TYR A 138 4.12 -14.03 -9.00
N ILE A 139 3.63 -15.26 -9.15
CA ILE A 139 2.33 -15.70 -8.64
C ILE A 139 2.52 -16.91 -7.74
N ILE A 140 1.90 -16.88 -6.55
CA ILE A 140 1.80 -17.99 -5.61
C ILE A 140 0.34 -18.41 -5.54
N GLU A 141 0.07 -19.70 -5.78
CA GLU A 141 -1.25 -20.32 -5.59
C GLU A 141 -1.20 -21.21 -4.34
N PRO A 142 -1.63 -20.69 -3.17
CA PRO A 142 -1.57 -21.46 -1.95
C PRO A 142 -2.63 -22.59 -1.96
N VAL A 143 -2.24 -23.76 -1.43
CA VAL A 143 -3.18 -24.84 -1.15
C VAL A 143 -3.34 -24.95 0.36
N TYR A 144 -4.54 -24.66 0.86
CA TYR A 144 -4.86 -24.77 2.28
C TYR A 144 -5.42 -26.16 2.57
N ILE A 145 -4.85 -26.83 3.59
CA ILE A 145 -5.34 -28.16 4.04
C ILE A 145 -6.72 -28.03 4.70
N TYR A 146 -6.95 -26.90 5.36
CA TYR A 146 -8.22 -26.55 5.97
C TYR A 146 -8.72 -25.25 5.36
N GLN A 147 -10.04 -25.08 5.29
CA GLN A 147 -10.62 -23.83 4.81
C GLN A 147 -10.19 -22.67 5.74
N PRO A 148 -9.55 -21.63 5.20
CA PRO A 148 -9.22 -20.44 5.97
C PRO A 148 -10.43 -19.75 6.56
N VAL A 149 -10.34 -19.33 7.83
CA VAL A 149 -11.45 -18.64 8.53
C VAL A 149 -11.78 -17.30 7.88
N ILE A 150 -10.81 -16.64 7.25
CA ILE A 150 -11.00 -15.38 6.55
C ILE A 150 -12.03 -15.47 5.40
N TYR A 151 -12.31 -16.66 4.87
CA TYR A 151 -13.35 -16.85 3.87
C TYR A 151 -14.75 -16.55 4.42
N ASP A 152 -14.99 -16.85 5.71
CA ASP A 152 -16.24 -16.50 6.38
C ASP A 152 -16.37 -14.98 6.56
N TRP A 153 -15.26 -14.26 6.67
CA TRP A 153 -15.26 -12.81 6.70
C TRP A 153 -15.67 -12.21 5.34
N PHE A 154 -15.20 -12.76 4.23
CA PHE A 154 -15.55 -12.30 2.89
C PHE A 154 -17.02 -12.56 2.53
N TRP A 155 -17.54 -13.75 2.86
CA TRP A 155 -18.88 -14.19 2.43
C TRP A 155 -19.78 -14.63 3.57
N GLY A 156 -19.39 -14.40 4.79
CA GLY A 156 -20.23 -14.67 5.95
C GLY A 156 -21.44 -13.73 6.01
N PRO A 157 -22.44 -14.04 6.84
CA PRO A 157 -23.57 -13.15 7.02
C PRO A 157 -23.08 -11.82 7.59
N SER A 158 -23.33 -10.74 6.84
CA SER A 158 -23.12 -9.38 7.35
C SER A 158 -24.03 -9.21 8.58
N TRP A 159 -23.44 -9.21 9.75
CA TRP A 159 -24.17 -8.81 10.96
C TRP A 159 -24.34 -7.28 10.91
N VAL A 160 -25.54 -6.86 10.52
CA VAL A 160 -25.98 -5.46 10.57
C VAL A 160 -26.39 -5.12 11.99
#